data_105a3b1702287cb310d63cd278f97dcd
#
_entry.id   105a3b1702287cb310d63cd278f97dcd
#
_cell.length_a   1.000
_cell.length_b   1.000
_cell.length_c   1.000
_cell.angle_alpha   90.00
_cell.angle_beta   90.00
_cell.angle_gamma   90.00
#
_symmetry.space_group_name_H-M   'P 1'
#
loop_
_entity.id
_entity.type
_entity.pdbx_description
1 polymer ?
#
loop_
_entity_poly.entity_id
_entity_poly.type
_entity_poly.pdbx_seq_one_letter_code
_entity_poly.pdbx_strand_id
1 'polypeptide(L)'
;MRDIVTDKFKFAEKVFRLKKDGYEMQCKSYLYSIICSMLGEYKREYIPKSTENIIEPALDFIHKNYSSQNISIEYLAKLCGISTTYLRNIFLKCKNMTPIKYINNLKLARAEELILTELYTIDKVAELSGFDDASYFCRYFKKTTGVTPSEYRRSQS
;
A
#
# COMPACT_ATOMS: atom_id res chain seq x y z
N MET A 1 3.63 11.42 -22.00
CA MET A 1 2.60 10.45 -21.60
C MET A 1 1.16 10.98 -21.77
N ARG A 2 0.81 12.18 -21.24
CA ARG A 2 -0.47 12.85 -21.57
C ARG A 2 -0.73 12.94 -23.07
N ASP A 3 0.30 13.13 -23.89
CA ASP A 3 0.19 13.29 -25.35
C ASP A 3 -0.33 12.03 -26.06
N ILE A 4 0.13 10.81 -25.68
CA ILE A 4 -0.26 9.56 -26.35
C ILE A 4 -1.74 9.22 -26.14
N VAL A 5 -2.26 9.41 -24.92
CA VAL A 5 -3.67 9.17 -24.60
C VAL A 5 -4.55 10.21 -25.31
N THR A 6 -4.13 11.47 -25.27
CA THR A 6 -4.81 12.58 -25.94
C THR A 6 -4.90 12.36 -27.45
N ASP A 7 -3.82 11.91 -28.09
CA ASP A 7 -3.81 11.63 -29.53
C ASP A 7 -4.75 10.45 -29.89
N LYS A 8 -4.77 9.40 -29.09
CA LYS A 8 -5.70 8.27 -29.31
C LYS A 8 -7.16 8.72 -29.19
N PHE A 9 -7.50 9.61 -28.26
CA PHE A 9 -8.83 10.20 -28.17
C PHE A 9 -9.19 11.02 -29.41
N LYS A 10 -8.29 11.86 -29.91
CA LYS A 10 -8.50 12.63 -31.15
C LYS A 10 -8.74 11.71 -32.35
N PHE A 11 -7.97 10.61 -32.45
CA PHE A 11 -8.18 9.64 -33.53
C PHE A 11 -9.53 8.93 -33.39
N ALA A 12 -9.93 8.51 -32.21
CA ALA A 12 -11.24 7.91 -31.98
C ALA A 12 -12.39 8.87 -32.35
N GLU A 13 -12.28 10.14 -31.94
CA GLU A 13 -13.26 11.18 -32.32
C GLU A 13 -13.35 11.39 -33.84
N LYS A 14 -12.19 11.47 -34.53
CA LYS A 14 -12.16 11.60 -35.99
C LYS A 14 -12.84 10.41 -36.68
N VAL A 15 -12.56 9.19 -36.25
CA VAL A 15 -13.18 7.97 -36.79
C VAL A 15 -14.69 7.97 -36.55
N PHE A 16 -15.12 8.35 -35.35
CA PHE A 16 -16.54 8.43 -34.99
C PHE A 16 -17.29 9.48 -35.81
N ARG A 17 -16.68 10.64 -36.11
CA ARG A 17 -17.27 11.71 -36.93
C ARG A 17 -17.43 11.28 -38.41
N LEU A 18 -16.46 10.54 -38.94
CA LEU A 18 -16.45 10.13 -40.36
C LEU A 18 -17.40 9.01 -40.66
N LYS A 19 -17.79 8.19 -39.69
CA LYS A 19 -18.77 7.05 -39.80
C LYS A 19 -18.56 6.17 -41.05
N LYS A 20 -17.30 5.92 -41.44
CA LYS A 20 -16.99 4.98 -42.52
C LYS A 20 -17.26 3.54 -42.08
N ASP A 21 -17.42 2.62 -43.04
CA ASP A 21 -17.63 1.22 -42.71
C ASP A 21 -16.62 0.69 -41.69
N GLY A 22 -17.12 0.03 -40.64
CA GLY A 22 -16.31 -0.50 -39.54
C GLY A 22 -15.89 0.53 -38.48
N TYR A 23 -16.40 1.78 -38.52
CA TYR A 23 -16.03 2.84 -37.58
C TYR A 23 -16.23 2.43 -36.09
N GLU A 24 -17.29 1.64 -35.81
CA GLU A 24 -17.56 1.19 -34.42
C GLU A 24 -16.46 0.29 -33.89
N MET A 25 -15.98 -0.63 -34.72
CA MET A 25 -14.88 -1.53 -34.35
C MET A 25 -13.56 -0.75 -34.16
N GLN A 26 -13.32 0.25 -35.02
CA GLN A 26 -12.15 1.11 -34.89
C GLN A 26 -12.23 1.97 -33.61
N CYS A 27 -13.38 2.54 -33.27
CA CYS A 27 -13.58 3.28 -32.03
C CYS A 27 -13.36 2.39 -30.81
N LYS A 28 -13.89 1.15 -30.81
CA LYS A 28 -13.64 0.19 -29.73
C LYS A 28 -12.14 -0.16 -29.59
N SER A 29 -11.44 -0.33 -30.72
CA SER A 29 -9.99 -0.58 -30.74
C SER A 29 -9.21 0.56 -30.08
N TYR A 30 -9.52 1.81 -30.40
CA TYR A 30 -8.89 2.97 -29.75
C TYR A 30 -9.21 3.05 -28.26
N LEU A 31 -10.46 2.76 -27.86
CA LEU A 31 -10.88 2.72 -26.46
C LEU A 31 -10.11 1.65 -25.68
N TYR A 32 -10.03 0.43 -26.20
CA TYR A 32 -9.21 -0.63 -25.60
C TYR A 32 -7.74 -0.24 -25.52
N SER A 33 -7.19 0.41 -26.54
CA SER A 33 -5.80 0.87 -26.54
C SER A 33 -5.55 1.97 -25.51
N ILE A 34 -6.53 2.84 -25.23
CA ILE A 34 -6.46 3.85 -24.16
C ILE A 34 -6.50 3.15 -22.80
N ILE A 35 -7.46 2.24 -22.60
CA ILE A 35 -7.56 1.45 -21.37
C ILE A 35 -6.27 0.66 -21.10
N CYS A 36 -5.73 -0.02 -22.11
CA CYS A 36 -4.44 -0.73 -21.99
C CYS A 36 -3.28 0.21 -21.66
N SER A 37 -3.26 1.44 -22.23
CA SER A 37 -2.22 2.42 -21.90
C SER A 37 -2.35 2.92 -20.46
N MET A 38 -3.56 3.12 -19.97
CA MET A 38 -3.83 3.51 -18.59
C MET A 38 -3.54 2.36 -17.61
N LEU A 39 -3.89 1.13 -17.96
CA LEU A 39 -3.63 -0.07 -17.15
C LEU A 39 -2.17 -0.51 -17.24
N GLY A 40 -1.47 -0.22 -18.34
CA GLY A 40 -0.05 -0.55 -18.51
C GLY A 40 0.87 0.23 -17.57
N GLU A 41 0.40 1.36 -17.01
CA GLU A 41 1.08 2.05 -15.90
C GLU A 41 0.91 1.30 -14.58
N TYR A 42 -0.14 0.52 -14.41
CA TYR A 42 -0.28 -0.52 -13.41
C TYR A 42 0.40 -1.80 -13.95
N LYS A 43 1.69 -1.76 -14.25
CA LYS A 43 2.51 -2.97 -14.22
C LYS A 43 2.53 -3.47 -12.77
N ARG A 44 1.41 -4.04 -12.34
CA ARG A 44 1.51 -5.13 -11.38
C ARG A 44 2.24 -6.22 -12.16
N GLU A 45 3.55 -6.34 -11.93
CA GLU A 45 4.23 -7.59 -12.26
C GLU A 45 3.25 -8.68 -11.82
N TYR A 46 2.85 -9.55 -12.74
CA TYR A 46 2.03 -10.70 -12.38
C TYR A 46 2.80 -11.47 -11.29
N ILE A 47 2.35 -11.30 -10.07
CA ILE A 47 2.88 -12.04 -8.94
C ILE A 47 2.07 -13.33 -8.93
N PRO A 48 2.66 -14.49 -9.28
CA PRO A 48 1.94 -15.74 -9.21
C PRO A 48 1.34 -15.89 -7.82
N LYS A 49 0.09 -16.36 -7.70
CA LYS A 49 -0.55 -16.66 -6.40
C LYS A 49 0.35 -17.50 -5.48
N SER A 50 1.21 -18.34 -6.07
CA SER A 50 2.25 -19.09 -5.35
C SER A 50 3.23 -18.19 -4.58
N THR A 51 3.50 -16.98 -5.06
CA THR A 51 4.45 -16.05 -4.40
C THR A 51 3.81 -15.34 -3.21
N GLU A 52 2.51 -15.01 -3.26
CA GLU A 52 1.78 -14.47 -2.11
C GLU A 52 1.66 -15.51 -0.99
N ASN A 53 1.41 -16.78 -1.33
CA ASN A 53 1.33 -17.88 -0.37
C ASN A 53 2.64 -18.08 0.41
N ILE A 54 3.81 -17.74 -0.17
CA ILE A 54 5.10 -17.85 0.51
C ILE A 54 5.18 -16.96 1.76
N ILE A 55 4.60 -15.74 1.70
CA ILE A 55 4.67 -14.80 2.83
C ILE A 55 3.43 -14.84 3.73
N GLU A 56 2.46 -15.69 3.43
CA GLU A 56 1.24 -15.82 4.22
C GLU A 56 1.52 -16.15 5.69
N PRO A 57 2.42 -17.10 6.03
CA PRO A 57 2.77 -17.36 7.43
C PRO A 57 3.34 -16.13 8.16
N ALA A 58 4.13 -15.30 7.43
CA ALA A 58 4.66 -14.07 7.99
C ALA A 58 3.57 -13.01 8.19
N LEU A 59 2.64 -12.86 7.26
CA LEU A 59 1.51 -11.94 7.37
C LEU A 59 0.60 -12.32 8.54
N ASP A 60 0.25 -13.59 8.66
CA ASP A 60 -0.56 -14.11 9.77
C ASP A 60 0.10 -13.85 11.12
N PHE A 61 1.42 -14.08 11.21
CA PHE A 61 2.17 -13.80 12.42
C PHE A 61 2.19 -12.31 12.76
N ILE A 62 2.44 -11.46 11.77
CA ILE A 62 2.43 -10.00 11.94
C ILE A 62 1.05 -9.54 12.45
N HIS A 63 -0.03 -9.95 11.81
CA HIS A 63 -1.39 -9.52 12.18
C HIS A 63 -1.77 -9.90 13.60
N LYS A 64 -1.29 -11.06 14.09
CA LYS A 64 -1.56 -11.52 15.45
C LYS A 64 -0.70 -10.85 16.52
N ASN A 65 0.49 -10.34 16.14
CA ASN A 65 1.52 -9.98 17.11
C ASN A 65 2.07 -8.56 16.98
N TYR A 66 1.66 -7.74 15.98
CA TYR A 66 2.27 -6.44 15.68
C TYR A 66 2.25 -5.46 16.86
N SER A 67 1.27 -5.55 17.75
CA SER A 67 1.13 -4.64 18.89
C SER A 67 1.71 -5.18 20.20
N SER A 68 2.01 -6.48 20.30
CA SER A 68 2.37 -7.14 21.57
C SER A 68 3.86 -7.45 21.69
N GLN A 69 4.59 -7.50 20.58
CA GLN A 69 6.02 -7.84 20.61
C GLN A 69 6.80 -7.23 19.45
N ASN A 70 8.10 -7.12 19.65
CA ASN A 70 9.01 -6.69 18.59
C ASN A 70 9.22 -7.84 17.60
N ILE A 71 8.85 -7.62 16.33
CA ILE A 71 8.89 -8.64 15.28
C ILE A 71 10.20 -8.51 14.51
N SER A 72 11.05 -9.54 14.59
CA SER A 72 12.29 -9.57 13.82
C SER A 72 12.07 -10.08 12.40
N ILE A 73 12.77 -9.50 11.44
CA ILE A 73 12.70 -9.89 10.03
C ILE A 73 13.28 -11.28 9.82
N GLU A 74 14.29 -11.63 10.60
CA GLU A 74 14.94 -12.95 10.61
C GLU A 74 13.93 -14.02 11.01
N TYR A 75 13.11 -13.75 12.03
CA TYR A 75 12.06 -14.67 12.47
C TYR A 75 10.99 -14.86 11.40
N LEU A 76 10.53 -13.77 10.77
CA LEU A 76 9.56 -13.85 9.67
C LEU A 76 10.08 -14.65 8.47
N ALA A 77 11.35 -14.45 8.12
CA ALA A 77 12.00 -15.19 7.04
C ALA A 77 12.08 -16.68 7.36
N LYS A 78 12.40 -17.01 8.61
CA LYS A 78 12.43 -18.39 9.11
C LYS A 78 11.05 -19.05 9.05
N LEU A 79 9.99 -18.35 9.45
CA LEU A 79 8.61 -18.84 9.36
C LEU A 79 8.20 -19.20 7.93
N CYS A 80 8.68 -18.42 6.95
CA CYS A 80 8.41 -18.64 5.54
C CYS A 80 9.39 -19.63 4.87
N GLY A 81 10.41 -20.11 5.59
CA GLY A 81 11.45 -20.99 5.02
C GLY A 81 12.33 -20.34 3.94
N ILE A 82 12.52 -19.01 4.00
CA ILE A 82 13.25 -18.22 3.00
C ILE A 82 14.30 -17.31 3.64
N SER A 83 15.19 -16.74 2.81
CA SER A 83 16.16 -15.74 3.28
C SER A 83 15.51 -14.39 3.57
N THR A 84 16.11 -13.58 4.45
CA THR A 84 15.65 -12.22 4.76
C THR A 84 15.63 -11.31 3.53
N THR A 85 16.61 -11.46 2.64
CA THR A 85 16.67 -10.71 1.38
C THR A 85 15.49 -11.07 0.47
N TYR A 86 15.19 -12.36 0.34
CA TYR A 86 14.07 -12.81 -0.48
C TYR A 86 12.73 -12.39 0.11
N LEU A 87 12.56 -12.46 1.45
CA LEU A 87 11.38 -11.93 2.14
C LEU A 87 11.14 -10.46 1.83
N ARG A 88 12.18 -9.61 1.94
CA ARG A 88 12.08 -8.17 1.63
C ARG A 88 11.64 -7.94 0.18
N ASN A 89 12.20 -8.69 -0.76
CA ASN A 89 11.87 -8.57 -2.18
C ASN A 89 10.42 -8.98 -2.47
N ILE A 90 9.93 -10.07 -1.85
CA ILE A 90 8.53 -10.49 -2.00
C ILE A 90 7.59 -9.46 -1.38
N PHE A 91 7.88 -8.98 -0.16
CA PHE A 91 7.06 -7.93 0.46
C PHE A 91 6.99 -6.68 -0.41
N LEU A 92 8.12 -6.27 -1.01
CA LEU A 92 8.13 -5.13 -1.92
C LEU A 92 7.25 -5.39 -3.15
N LYS A 93 7.29 -6.59 -3.72
CA LYS A 93 6.47 -6.99 -4.87
C LYS A 93 4.98 -7.11 -4.51
N CYS A 94 4.64 -7.81 -3.42
CA CYS A 94 3.26 -8.11 -3.05
C CYS A 94 2.55 -6.96 -2.34
N LYS A 95 3.26 -6.20 -1.50
CA LYS A 95 2.69 -5.15 -0.63
C LYS A 95 3.19 -3.74 -0.98
N ASN A 96 4.07 -3.61 -1.98
CA ASN A 96 4.69 -2.36 -2.40
C ASN A 96 5.42 -1.61 -1.26
N MET A 97 5.88 -2.35 -0.25
CA MET A 97 6.61 -1.82 0.89
C MET A 97 7.45 -2.88 1.58
N THR A 98 8.39 -2.45 2.43
CA THR A 98 9.20 -3.37 3.24
C THR A 98 8.39 -3.98 4.38
N PRO A 99 8.77 -5.17 4.91
CA PRO A 99 8.09 -5.78 6.07
C PRO A 99 8.01 -4.85 7.29
N ILE A 100 9.10 -4.13 7.60
CA ILE A 100 9.13 -3.16 8.72
C ILE A 100 8.12 -2.03 8.49
N LYS A 101 8.06 -1.48 7.28
CA LYS A 101 7.09 -0.43 6.96
C LYS A 101 5.65 -0.96 7.06
N TYR A 102 5.41 -2.19 6.65
CA TYR A 102 4.11 -2.85 6.78
C TYR A 102 3.68 -2.96 8.25
N ILE A 103 4.58 -3.47 9.13
CA ILE A 103 4.33 -3.57 10.57
C ILE A 103 4.06 -2.19 11.18
N ASN A 104 4.89 -1.19 10.86
CA ASN A 104 4.71 0.16 11.38
C ASN A 104 3.41 0.82 10.92
N ASN A 105 2.94 0.52 9.72
CA ASN A 105 1.64 1.01 9.25
C ASN A 105 0.47 0.38 10.03
N LEU A 106 0.54 -0.90 10.39
CA LEU A 106 -0.46 -1.53 11.26
C LEU A 106 -0.45 -0.91 12.66
N LYS A 107 0.74 -0.70 13.24
CA LYS A 107 0.89 -0.03 14.53
C LYS A 107 0.32 1.39 14.48
N LEU A 108 0.56 2.12 13.37
CA LEU A 108 0.05 3.47 13.17
C LEU A 108 -1.48 3.50 13.11
N ALA A 109 -2.09 2.62 12.30
CA ALA A 109 -3.54 2.53 12.21
C ALA A 109 -4.18 2.25 13.59
N ARG A 110 -3.57 1.37 14.37
CA ARG A 110 -4.01 1.12 15.76
C ARG A 110 -3.86 2.35 16.65
N ALA A 111 -2.77 3.11 16.48
CA ALA A 111 -2.55 4.34 17.23
C ALA A 111 -3.60 5.41 16.88
N GLU A 112 -3.95 5.56 15.62
CA GLU A 112 -5.02 6.48 15.18
C GLU A 112 -6.35 6.16 15.85
N GLU A 113 -6.75 4.88 15.87
CA GLU A 113 -7.94 4.43 16.58
C GLU A 113 -7.91 4.80 18.07
N LEU A 114 -6.78 4.50 18.76
CA LEU A 114 -6.63 4.78 20.20
C LEU A 114 -6.60 6.28 20.53
N ILE A 115 -6.03 7.12 19.66
CA ILE A 115 -6.03 8.57 19.82
C ILE A 115 -7.47 9.11 19.83
N LEU A 116 -8.32 8.58 18.95
CA LEU A 116 -9.71 9.01 18.82
C LEU A 116 -10.59 8.64 20.02
N THR A 117 -10.19 7.65 20.82
CA THR A 117 -10.93 7.32 22.05
C THR A 117 -10.76 8.36 23.15
N GLU A 118 -9.74 9.20 23.08
CA GLU A 118 -9.35 10.20 24.09
C GLU A 118 -9.03 9.64 25.49
N LEU A 119 -9.08 8.30 25.65
CA LEU A 119 -8.93 7.62 26.94
C LEU A 119 -7.47 7.54 27.42
N TYR A 120 -6.51 7.69 26.52
CA TYR A 120 -5.10 7.40 26.79
C TYR A 120 -4.20 8.60 26.53
N THR A 121 -3.11 8.70 27.30
CA THR A 121 -2.02 9.64 27.00
C THR A 121 -1.32 9.22 25.70
N ILE A 122 -0.62 10.14 25.04
CA ILE A 122 0.10 9.83 23.78
C ILE A 122 1.16 8.73 24.00
N ASP A 123 1.85 8.76 25.14
CA ASP A 123 2.84 7.72 25.50
C ASP A 123 2.15 6.35 25.65
N LYS A 124 0.97 6.31 26.28
CA LYS A 124 0.21 5.07 26.43
C LYS A 124 -0.35 4.58 25.09
N VAL A 125 -0.73 5.48 24.19
CA VAL A 125 -1.10 5.12 22.82
C VAL A 125 0.07 4.48 22.09
N ALA A 126 1.27 5.03 22.18
CA ALA A 126 2.49 4.45 21.60
C ALA A 126 2.69 3.01 22.08
N GLU A 127 2.69 2.81 23.40
CA GLU A 127 2.84 1.50 24.03
C GLU A 127 1.76 0.50 23.55
N LEU A 128 0.48 0.85 23.66
CA LEU A 128 -0.66 -0.01 23.29
C LEU A 128 -0.72 -0.31 21.78
N SER A 129 -0.08 0.52 20.97
CA SER A 129 0.05 0.31 19.53
C SER A 129 1.28 -0.52 19.16
N GLY A 130 2.14 -0.85 20.16
CA GLY A 130 3.32 -1.69 20.00
C GLY A 130 4.58 -0.93 19.58
N PHE A 131 4.65 0.39 19.78
CA PHE A 131 5.89 1.16 19.63
C PHE A 131 6.69 1.10 20.94
N ASP A 132 7.95 0.70 20.84
CA ASP A 132 8.85 0.59 22.01
C ASP A 132 9.34 1.97 22.52
N ASP A 133 9.29 3.00 21.67
CA ASP A 133 9.75 4.35 21.96
C ASP A 133 8.73 5.39 21.52
N ALA A 134 8.21 6.15 22.49
CA ALA A 134 7.19 7.18 22.25
C ALA A 134 7.73 8.34 21.39
N SER A 135 9.02 8.67 21.49
CA SER A 135 9.64 9.72 20.68
C SER A 135 9.77 9.28 19.22
N TYR A 136 10.12 7.99 18.99
CA TYR A 136 10.12 7.40 17.65
C TYR A 136 8.69 7.38 17.09
N PHE A 137 7.69 6.97 17.88
CA PHE A 137 6.29 6.98 17.50
C PHE A 137 5.85 8.39 17.05
N CYS A 138 6.08 9.43 17.85
CA CYS A 138 5.68 10.79 17.52
C CYS A 138 6.30 11.28 16.20
N ARG A 139 7.59 10.98 15.97
CA ARG A 139 8.28 11.32 14.71
C ARG A 139 7.71 10.54 13.52
N TYR A 140 7.47 9.24 13.70
CA TYR A 140 6.91 8.39 12.66
C TYR A 140 5.48 8.80 12.30
N PHE A 141 4.65 9.06 13.31
CA PHE A 141 3.27 9.54 13.14
C PHE A 141 3.24 10.83 12.34
N LYS A 142 3.99 11.86 12.78
CA LYS A 142 4.06 13.15 12.08
C LYS A 142 4.58 13.00 10.64
N LYS A 143 5.59 12.16 10.41
CA LYS A 143 6.13 11.90 9.08
C LYS A 143 5.09 11.27 8.14
N THR A 144 4.20 10.44 8.68
CA THR A 144 3.25 9.67 7.86
C THR A 144 1.92 10.39 7.68
N THR A 145 1.41 11.06 8.72
CA THR A 145 0.11 11.77 8.73
C THR A 145 0.22 13.26 8.42
N GLY A 146 1.42 13.83 8.53
CA GLY A 146 1.68 15.26 8.37
C GLY A 146 1.52 16.08 9.66
N VAL A 147 0.87 15.55 10.69
CA VAL A 147 0.59 16.23 11.97
C VAL A 147 1.08 15.40 13.16
N THR A 148 1.30 16.04 14.31
CA THR A 148 1.65 15.32 15.53
C THR A 148 0.44 14.56 16.10
N PRO A 149 0.64 13.49 16.90
CA PRO A 149 -0.48 12.78 17.55
C PRO A 149 -1.40 13.69 18.36
N SER A 150 -0.83 14.69 19.04
CA SER A 150 -1.60 15.66 19.83
C SER A 150 -2.40 16.64 18.97
N GLU A 151 -1.87 17.06 17.82
CA GLU A 151 -2.59 17.88 16.83
C GLU A 151 -3.69 17.04 16.17
N TYR A 152 -3.40 15.79 15.85
CA TYR A 152 -4.38 14.87 15.27
C TYR A 152 -5.58 14.68 16.19
N ARG A 153 -5.36 14.46 17.51
CA ARG A 153 -6.41 14.39 18.52
C ARG A 153 -7.30 15.62 18.50
N ARG A 154 -6.68 16.83 18.55
CA ARG A 154 -7.41 18.10 18.57
C ARG A 154 -8.20 18.40 17.30
N SER A 155 -7.79 17.88 16.17
CA SER A 155 -8.48 18.12 14.90
C SER A 155 -9.71 17.24 14.70
N GLN A 156 -9.88 16.22 15.54
CA GLN A 156 -11.00 15.27 15.47
C GLN A 156 -12.00 15.42 16.63
N SER A 157 -11.62 16.18 17.69
CA SER A 157 -12.51 16.60 18.77
C SER A 157 -13.28 17.84 18.37
#